data_5bab8ae1b81c3626fe3ed49fd54514b5
#
_entry.id   5bab8ae1b81c3626fe3ed49fd54514b5
#
_cell.length_a   1.000
_cell.length_b   1.000
_cell.length_c   1.000
_cell.angle_alpha   90.00
_cell.angle_beta   90.00
_cell.angle_gamma   90.00
#
_symmetry.space_group_name_H-M   'P 1'
#
loop_
_entity.id
_entity.type
_entity.pdbx_description
1 polymer ?
#
loop_
_entity_poly.entity_id
_entity_poly.type
_entity_poly.pdbx_seq_one_letter_code
_entity_poly.pdbx_strand_id
1 'polypeptide(L)' 'MQSDYERIAGLAKKAAVMEHTVYVVYRRTDGTYAFDREDAEIEGEIIEFKYYL' A
#
# COMPACT_ATOMS: atom_id res chain seq x y z
N MET A 1 19.50 5.09 -0.55
CA MET A 1 18.56 4.59 -1.57
C MET A 1 17.33 4.02 -0.88
N GLN A 2 16.12 4.44 -1.28
CA GLN A 2 14.90 3.91 -0.69
C GLN A 2 14.67 2.48 -1.15
N SER A 3 14.17 1.66 -0.23
CA SER A 3 13.72 0.33 -0.60
C SER A 3 12.41 0.44 -1.39
N ASP A 4 12.07 -0.60 -2.15
CA ASP A 4 10.79 -0.63 -2.86
C ASP A 4 9.61 -0.54 -1.89
N TYR A 5 9.74 -1.18 -0.74
CA TYR A 5 8.70 -1.11 0.28
C TYR A 5 8.45 0.35 0.72
N GLU A 6 9.53 1.07 1.06
CA GLU A 6 9.40 2.46 1.51
C GLU A 6 8.78 3.34 0.44
N ARG A 7 9.17 3.14 -0.81
CA ARG A 7 8.62 3.91 -1.93
C ARG A 7 7.11 3.65 -2.06
N ILE A 8 6.73 2.38 -2.06
CA ILE A 8 5.31 2.01 -2.21
C ILE A 8 4.50 2.46 -1.00
N ALA A 9 5.05 2.30 0.21
CA ALA A 9 4.37 2.73 1.43
C ALA A 9 4.13 4.25 1.43
N GLY A 10 5.11 5.02 0.96
CA GLY A 10 4.98 6.47 0.83
C GLY A 10 3.91 6.86 -0.17
N LEU A 11 3.86 6.18 -1.32
CA LEU A 11 2.83 6.42 -2.32
C LEU A 11 1.44 6.06 -1.80
N ALA A 12 1.34 4.96 -1.06
CA ALA A 12 0.07 4.53 -0.48
C ALA A 12 -0.46 5.56 0.53
N LYS A 13 0.44 6.09 1.38
CA LYS A 13 0.05 7.13 2.35
C LYS A 13 -0.42 8.39 1.63
N LYS A 14 0.31 8.80 0.60
CA LYS A 14 -0.04 9.97 -0.18
C LYS A 14 -1.42 9.81 -0.83
N ALA A 15 -1.67 8.64 -1.43
CA ALA A 15 -2.96 8.35 -2.04
C ALA A 15 -4.08 8.33 -0.99
N ALA A 16 -3.81 7.75 0.18
CA ALA A 16 -4.79 7.71 1.25
C ALA A 16 -5.23 9.11 1.69
N VAL A 17 -4.25 10.00 1.85
CA VAL A 17 -4.53 11.38 2.24
C VAL A 17 -5.29 12.12 1.12
N MET A 18 -4.84 11.97 -0.13
CA MET A 18 -5.44 12.65 -1.26
C MET A 18 -6.88 12.22 -1.51
N GLU A 19 -7.16 10.93 -1.37
CA GLU A 19 -8.48 10.37 -1.64
C GLU A 19 -9.33 10.20 -0.38
N HIS A 20 -8.76 10.53 0.77
CA HIS A 20 -9.43 10.42 2.06
C HIS A 20 -9.97 9.01 2.28
N THR A 21 -9.15 8.02 2.03
CA THR A 21 -9.52 6.62 2.15
C THR A 21 -8.35 5.80 2.70
N VAL A 22 -8.61 4.56 3.08
CA VAL A 22 -7.59 3.68 3.61
C VAL A 22 -7.00 2.85 2.47
N TYR A 23 -5.67 2.79 2.41
CA TYR A 23 -4.95 1.96 1.46
C TYR A 23 -4.22 0.86 2.19
N VAL A 24 -4.02 -0.28 1.52
CA VAL A 24 -3.21 -1.36 2.06
C VAL A 24 -1.93 -1.48 1.25
N VAL A 25 -0.83 -1.77 1.93
CA VAL A 25 0.43 -2.11 1.30
C VAL A 25 0.57 -3.62 1.43
N TYR A 26 0.83 -4.28 0.31
CA TYR A 26 0.90 -5.73 0.29
C TYR A 26 2.07 -6.18 -0.57
N ARG A 27 2.49 -7.41 -0.33
CA ARG A 27 3.54 -8.04 -1.13
C ARG A 27 2.90 -9.09 -2.01
N ARG A 28 3.14 -8.97 -3.31
CA ARG A 28 2.65 -9.94 -4.28
C ARG A 28 3.39 -11.27 -4.15
N THR A 29 2.82 -12.30 -4.77
CA THR A 29 3.42 -13.64 -4.73
C THR A 29 4.80 -13.69 -5.39
N ASP A 30 5.09 -12.75 -6.30
CA ASP A 30 6.40 -12.64 -6.95
C ASP A 30 7.41 -11.85 -6.14
N GLY A 31 7.02 -11.38 -4.96
CA GLY A 31 7.91 -10.66 -4.05
C GLY A 31 7.92 -9.15 -4.22
N THR A 32 7.19 -8.62 -5.19
CA THR A 32 7.11 -7.16 -5.39
C THR A 32 6.05 -6.56 -4.47
N TYR A 33 6.24 -5.26 -4.13
CA TYR A 33 5.31 -4.53 -3.30
C TYR A 33 4.35 -3.72 -4.15
N ALA A 34 3.14 -3.55 -3.63
CA ALA A 34 2.11 -2.76 -4.30
C ALA A 34 1.17 -2.19 -3.25
N PHE A 35 0.28 -1.31 -3.67
CA PHE A 35 -0.75 -0.79 -2.78
C PHE A 35 -2.07 -0.72 -3.53
N ASP A 36 -3.17 -0.81 -2.78
CA ASP A 36 -4.51 -0.70 -3.33
C ASP A 36 -5.47 -0.29 -2.22
N ARG A 37 -6.70 0.00 -2.58
CA ARG A 37 -7.71 0.34 -1.58
C ARG A 37 -8.03 -0.86 -0.72
N GLU A 38 -8.46 -0.59 0.53
CA GLU A 38 -8.72 -1.68 1.48
C GLU A 38 -9.85 -2.61 1.04
N ASP A 39 -10.75 -2.13 0.21
CA ASP A 39 -11.87 -2.94 -0.28
C ASP A 39 -11.55 -3.68 -1.59
N ALA A 40 -10.34 -3.52 -2.11
CA ALA A 40 -9.91 -4.22 -3.30
C ALA A 40 -9.58 -5.67 -2.97
N GLU A 41 -9.68 -6.52 -3.99
CA GLU A 41 -9.28 -7.92 -3.84
C GLU A 41 -7.76 -8.00 -3.93
N ILE A 42 -7.13 -8.39 -2.82
CA ILE A 42 -5.68 -8.40 -2.70
C ILE A 42 -5.15 -9.81 -2.88
N GLU A 43 -4.28 -10.01 -3.88
CA GLU A 43 -3.59 -11.28 -4.08
C GLU A 43 -2.16 -11.14 -3.57
N GLY A 44 -1.94 -11.56 -2.33
CA GLY A 44 -0.63 -11.48 -1.70
C GLY A 44 -0.76 -11.33 -0.21
N GLU A 45 0.36 -10.94 0.42
CA GLU A 45 0.43 -10.77 1.87
C GLU A 45 0.26 -9.30 2.23
N ILE A 46 -0.77 -8.99 3.01
CA ILE A 46 -0.96 -7.64 3.49
C ILE A 46 0.08 -7.34 4.57
N ILE A 47 0.84 -6.26 4.36
CA ILE A 47 1.93 -5.86 5.25
C ILE A 47 1.45 -4.80 6.24
N GLU A 48 0.77 -3.75 5.75
CA GLU A 48 0.26 -2.72 6.64
C GLU A 48 -0.86 -1.93 5.97
N PHE A 49 -1.57 -1.18 6.80
CA PHE A 49 -2.61 -0.26 6.33
C PHE A 49 -2.08 1.16 6.42
N LYS A 50 -2.41 1.98 5.43
CA LYS A 50 -2.09 3.41 5.45
C LYS A 50 -3.38 4.20 5.58
N TYR A 51 -3.48 4.95 6.66
CA TYR A 51 -4.67 5.74 6.98
C TYR A 51 -4.46 7.18 6.53
N TYR A 52 -5.57 7.86 6.28
CA TYR A 52 -5.53 9.24 5.83
C TYR A 52 -5.41 10.26 6.97
N LEU A 53 -5.42 9.79 8.20
CA LEU A 53 -5.22 10.63 9.38
C LEU A 53 -3.78 10.58 9.85
#